data_3644ef41f074b2a6cc51a05f845ddebc
#
_entry.id   3644ef41f074b2a6cc51a05f845ddebc
#
_cell.length_a   1.000
_cell.length_b   1.000
_cell.length_c   1.000
_cell.angle_alpha   90.00
_cell.angle_beta   90.00
_cell.angle_gamma   90.00
#
_symmetry.space_group_name_H-M   'P 1'
#
loop_
_entity.id
_entity.type
_entity.pdbx_description
1 polymer ?
#
loop_
_entity_poly.entity_id
_entity_poly.type
_entity_poly.pdbx_seq_one_letter_code
_entity_poly.pdbx_strand_id
1 'polypeptide(L)'
;MSAYLDTAARIGSRLCDAAIWDEMRCTWFGASMEKVGETWRQSRRTFGGDPYAGTSGVALFLAQLHHFLPSDDLRRTALGAIEQALDPAAHDDPQMQSGSLYSGQFGIGFCVAEAGRLLDDEAVIARGLEVVRANSEGDETSFDIVAGSAGRIGALLRLYRHFGHDWLLEAANDAARHLIRTAHRGDRGWSWGFGGTKYVANDLTGYSHGTAGVALALLELHAVTGEDALEAAADEAMRYERSWFSATEQNWPDFRRMPTQGPNDPFAYGYAWCHGAPGIGMSRLRAYQLTGRDELKDEALTAIRSTQRSELALATSYSFGLCHGAAGNAELFLQASEILGDPAWLDVADSIARKGMDDFAEGGWPSGLDVTGEAPGLMLGLSGVGYFYLRMHGGAAVPSVLTIGG
;
A
#
# COMPACT_ATOMS: atom_id res chain seq x y z
N MET A 1 11.19 6.74 -25.66
CA MET A 1 10.55 6.26 -24.42
C MET A 1 11.02 7.19 -23.29
N SER A 2 10.25 7.45 -22.23
CA SER A 2 10.78 8.26 -21.13
C SER A 2 11.77 7.44 -20.31
N ALA A 3 12.74 8.10 -19.65
CA ALA A 3 13.73 7.42 -18.79
C ALA A 3 13.04 6.59 -17.66
N TYR A 4 11.87 7.01 -17.23
CA TYR A 4 11.08 6.28 -16.22
C TYR A 4 10.52 4.97 -16.77
N LEU A 5 9.92 5.01 -17.97
CA LEU A 5 9.41 3.80 -18.62
C LEU A 5 10.54 2.83 -18.96
N ASP A 6 11.71 3.35 -19.39
CA ASP A 6 12.91 2.54 -19.65
C ASP A 6 13.40 1.85 -18.37
N THR A 7 13.35 2.54 -17.23
CA THR A 7 13.73 1.95 -15.92
C THR A 7 12.73 0.88 -15.48
N ALA A 8 11.43 1.15 -15.61
CA ALA A 8 10.41 0.13 -15.32
C ALA A 8 10.55 -1.10 -16.22
N ALA A 9 10.86 -0.91 -17.52
CA ALA A 9 11.08 -1.99 -18.48
C ALA A 9 12.29 -2.86 -18.11
N ARG A 10 13.43 -2.24 -17.72
CA ARG A 10 14.61 -2.98 -17.25
C ARG A 10 14.31 -3.81 -16.01
N ILE A 11 13.56 -3.24 -15.05
CA ILE A 11 13.13 -3.97 -13.84
C ILE A 11 12.21 -5.13 -14.21
N GLY A 12 11.24 -4.91 -15.12
CA GLY A 12 10.35 -5.98 -15.61
C GLY A 12 11.10 -7.11 -16.29
N SER A 13 12.06 -6.79 -17.19
CA SER A 13 12.92 -7.80 -17.83
C SER A 13 13.70 -8.61 -16.80
N ARG A 14 14.32 -7.96 -15.81
CA ARG A 14 15.05 -8.65 -14.73
C ARG A 14 14.17 -9.60 -13.93
N LEU A 15 12.92 -9.22 -13.66
CA LEU A 15 11.96 -10.09 -12.99
C LEU A 15 11.57 -11.28 -13.87
N CYS A 16 11.38 -11.09 -15.17
CA CYS A 16 11.12 -12.18 -16.10
C CYS A 16 12.32 -13.17 -16.18
N ASP A 17 13.53 -12.65 -16.27
CA ASP A 17 14.76 -13.45 -16.34
C ASP A 17 15.05 -14.24 -15.04
N ALA A 18 14.66 -13.68 -13.89
CA ALA A 18 14.86 -14.28 -12.57
C ALA A 18 13.72 -15.22 -12.15
N ALA A 19 12.65 -15.36 -12.93
CA ALA A 19 11.52 -16.20 -12.60
C ALA A 19 11.89 -17.68 -12.59
N ILE A 20 11.53 -18.37 -11.53
CA ILE A 20 11.71 -19.83 -11.36
C ILE A 20 10.39 -20.48 -11.76
N TRP A 21 10.42 -21.28 -12.81
CA TRP A 21 9.25 -21.91 -13.40
C TRP A 21 9.05 -23.34 -12.94
N ASP A 22 7.78 -23.67 -12.67
CA ASP A 22 7.27 -25.03 -12.50
C ASP A 22 6.01 -25.17 -13.38
N GLU A 23 6.15 -25.81 -14.53
CA GLU A 23 5.12 -25.90 -15.57
C GLU A 23 4.55 -24.52 -15.99
N MET A 24 3.32 -24.22 -15.56
CA MET A 24 2.63 -22.96 -15.88
C MET A 24 2.78 -21.89 -14.80
N ARG A 25 3.40 -22.22 -13.66
CA ARG A 25 3.58 -21.35 -12.51
C ARG A 25 4.98 -20.79 -12.45
N CYS A 26 5.12 -19.58 -11.90
CA CYS A 26 6.44 -19.06 -11.58
C CYS A 26 6.46 -18.33 -10.25
N THR A 27 7.62 -18.40 -9.59
CA THR A 27 7.93 -17.70 -8.35
C THR A 27 9.36 -17.17 -8.39
N TRP A 28 9.75 -16.47 -7.33
CA TRP A 28 11.10 -15.91 -7.17
C TRP A 28 11.71 -16.34 -5.85
N PHE A 29 13.02 -16.28 -5.79
CA PHE A 29 13.79 -16.50 -4.58
C PHE A 29 14.44 -15.17 -4.17
N GLY A 30 14.23 -14.72 -2.95
CA GLY A 30 14.76 -13.43 -2.51
C GLY A 30 14.67 -13.21 -1.00
N ALA A 31 15.05 -11.98 -0.61
CA ALA A 31 15.02 -11.53 0.77
C ALA A 31 13.57 -11.42 1.27
N SER A 32 13.31 -11.90 2.47
CA SER A 32 12.01 -11.89 3.12
C SER A 32 12.16 -11.75 4.64
N MET A 33 11.08 -11.34 5.29
CA MET A 33 10.94 -11.42 6.75
C MET A 33 10.10 -12.63 7.12
N GLU A 34 10.53 -13.38 8.11
CA GLU A 34 9.84 -14.54 8.61
C GLU A 34 9.63 -14.41 10.12
N LYS A 35 8.42 -14.71 10.59
CA LYS A 35 8.14 -14.71 12.02
C LYS A 35 8.54 -16.05 12.63
N VAL A 36 9.53 -16.04 13.51
CA VAL A 36 10.00 -17.20 14.26
C VAL A 36 9.66 -16.98 15.74
N GLY A 37 8.61 -17.63 16.21
CA GLY A 37 8.07 -17.37 17.55
C GLY A 37 7.47 -15.94 17.63
N GLU A 38 7.93 -15.13 18.58
CA GLU A 38 7.51 -13.74 18.73
C GLU A 38 8.42 -12.72 18.02
N THR A 39 9.46 -13.18 17.31
CA THR A 39 10.44 -12.30 16.66
C THR A 39 10.40 -12.44 15.15
N TRP A 40 10.59 -11.31 14.45
CA TRP A 40 10.80 -11.30 13.03
C TRP A 40 12.27 -11.54 12.72
N ARG A 41 12.56 -12.47 11.80
CA ARG A 41 13.91 -12.76 11.32
C ARG A 41 13.98 -12.61 9.82
N GLN A 42 15.10 -12.17 9.35
CA GLN A 42 15.40 -12.11 7.94
C GLN A 42 15.70 -13.52 7.43
N SER A 43 15.13 -13.85 6.29
CA SER A 43 15.31 -15.13 5.61
C SER A 43 15.46 -14.92 4.10
N ARG A 44 15.84 -15.96 3.40
CA ARG A 44 15.72 -16.03 1.93
C ARG A 44 14.88 -17.25 1.60
N ARG A 45 13.79 -17.03 0.89
CA ARG A 45 12.84 -18.08 0.52
C ARG A 45 12.19 -17.81 -0.83
N THR A 46 11.47 -18.78 -1.35
CA THR A 46 10.50 -18.58 -2.42
C THR A 46 9.31 -17.78 -1.88
N PHE A 47 8.69 -17.01 -2.75
CA PHE A 47 7.60 -16.11 -2.34
C PHE A 47 6.24 -16.82 -2.38
N GLY A 48 5.40 -16.50 -1.41
CA GLY A 48 3.98 -16.86 -1.39
C GLY A 48 3.15 -16.08 -2.40
N GLY A 49 1.82 -16.16 -2.26
CA GLY A 49 0.88 -15.51 -3.18
C GLY A 49 0.54 -14.07 -2.86
N ASP A 50 0.85 -13.55 -1.67
CA ASP A 50 0.37 -12.27 -1.14
C ASP A 50 0.78 -11.05 -1.98
N PRO A 51 0.00 -9.95 -1.94
CA PRO A 51 0.33 -8.72 -2.66
C PRO A 51 1.57 -7.98 -2.14
N TYR A 52 1.85 -8.04 -0.82
CA TYR A 52 2.91 -7.25 -0.21
C TYR A 52 4.30 -7.67 -0.67
N ALA A 53 4.61 -8.96 -0.52
CA ALA A 53 5.90 -9.54 -0.84
C ALA A 53 5.84 -10.60 -1.94
N GLY A 54 4.65 -11.14 -2.21
CA GLY A 54 4.44 -12.34 -3.01
C GLY A 54 4.19 -12.11 -4.49
N THR A 55 3.78 -13.20 -5.14
CA THR A 55 3.69 -13.27 -6.60
C THR A 55 2.55 -12.48 -7.20
N SER A 56 1.42 -12.26 -6.47
CA SER A 56 0.32 -11.43 -6.99
C SER A 56 0.70 -9.95 -7.13
N GLY A 57 1.53 -9.43 -6.21
CA GLY A 57 2.08 -8.07 -6.34
C GLY A 57 3.03 -7.92 -7.53
N VAL A 58 3.85 -8.95 -7.80
CA VAL A 58 4.71 -9.00 -9.00
C VAL A 58 3.85 -9.07 -10.27
N ALA A 59 2.82 -9.91 -10.27
CA ALA A 59 1.89 -10.03 -11.40
C ALA A 59 1.22 -8.69 -11.75
N LEU A 60 0.76 -7.96 -10.73
CA LEU A 60 0.15 -6.63 -10.92
C LEU A 60 1.12 -5.64 -11.59
N PHE A 61 2.38 -5.60 -11.13
CA PHE A 61 3.39 -4.74 -11.77
C PHE A 61 3.66 -5.14 -13.22
N LEU A 62 3.88 -6.44 -13.49
CA LEU A 62 4.17 -6.92 -14.84
C LEU A 62 3.00 -6.71 -15.81
N ALA A 63 1.76 -6.89 -15.34
CA ALA A 63 0.55 -6.60 -16.10
C ALA A 63 0.43 -5.10 -16.39
N GLN A 64 0.69 -4.22 -15.42
CA GLN A 64 0.69 -2.78 -15.62
C GLN A 64 1.78 -2.34 -16.60
N LEU A 65 2.97 -2.93 -16.53
CA LEU A 65 4.05 -2.66 -17.49
C LEU A 65 3.69 -3.15 -18.89
N HIS A 66 3.10 -4.36 -19.01
CA HIS A 66 2.63 -4.90 -20.28
C HIS A 66 1.59 -3.99 -20.95
N HIS A 67 0.70 -3.36 -20.16
CA HIS A 67 -0.29 -2.43 -20.69
C HIS A 67 0.37 -1.21 -21.40
N PHE A 68 1.53 -0.73 -20.93
CA PHE A 68 2.30 0.34 -21.59
C PHE A 68 3.25 -0.15 -22.66
N LEU A 69 3.84 -1.33 -22.48
CA LEU A 69 4.82 -1.96 -23.34
C LEU A 69 4.43 -3.43 -23.58
N PRO A 70 3.55 -3.72 -24.53
CA PRO A 70 3.12 -5.09 -24.81
C PRO A 70 4.32 -6.00 -25.12
N SER A 71 4.43 -7.11 -24.39
CA SER A 71 5.50 -8.09 -24.50
C SER A 71 4.98 -9.47 -24.07
N ASP A 72 5.29 -10.51 -24.88
CA ASP A 72 4.89 -11.88 -24.59
C ASP A 72 5.53 -12.40 -23.28
N ASP A 73 6.78 -12.00 -23.01
CA ASP A 73 7.48 -12.38 -21.79
C ASP A 73 6.85 -11.77 -20.55
N LEU A 74 6.49 -10.47 -20.59
CA LEU A 74 5.78 -9.81 -19.49
C LEU A 74 4.42 -10.47 -19.24
N ARG A 75 3.63 -10.70 -20.31
CA ARG A 75 2.33 -11.36 -20.19
C ARG A 75 2.46 -12.77 -19.63
N ARG A 76 3.37 -13.58 -20.19
CA ARG A 76 3.61 -14.96 -19.75
C ARG A 76 4.00 -15.01 -18.28
N THR A 77 4.93 -14.14 -17.87
CA THR A 77 5.43 -14.12 -16.49
C THR A 77 4.38 -13.63 -15.52
N ALA A 78 3.56 -12.62 -15.89
CA ALA A 78 2.43 -12.17 -15.10
C ALA A 78 1.41 -13.31 -14.89
N LEU A 79 1.05 -14.04 -15.96
CA LEU A 79 0.14 -15.19 -15.86
C LEU A 79 0.72 -16.32 -14.99
N GLY A 80 2.01 -16.64 -15.15
CA GLY A 80 2.67 -17.63 -14.30
C GLY A 80 2.71 -17.26 -12.82
N ALA A 81 2.89 -15.97 -12.53
CA ALA A 81 2.82 -15.44 -11.17
C ALA A 81 1.39 -15.49 -10.58
N ILE A 82 0.36 -15.27 -11.42
CA ILE A 82 -1.05 -15.43 -11.05
C ILE A 82 -1.35 -16.89 -10.73
N GLU A 83 -0.93 -17.83 -11.57
CA GLU A 83 -1.13 -19.26 -11.32
C GLU A 83 -0.48 -19.69 -10.00
N GLN A 84 0.71 -19.19 -9.70
CA GLN A 84 1.37 -19.43 -8.41
C GLN A 84 0.60 -18.79 -7.25
N ALA A 85 0.11 -17.55 -7.42
CA ALA A 85 -0.65 -16.85 -6.38
C ALA A 85 -1.99 -17.52 -6.06
N LEU A 86 -2.60 -18.20 -7.01
CA LEU A 86 -3.88 -18.90 -6.84
C LEU A 86 -3.73 -20.36 -6.42
N ASP A 87 -2.51 -20.91 -6.36
CA ASP A 87 -2.27 -22.26 -5.91
C ASP A 87 -2.50 -22.37 -4.38
N PRO A 88 -3.43 -23.23 -3.91
CA PRO A 88 -3.64 -23.43 -2.48
C PRO A 88 -2.39 -23.79 -1.70
N ALA A 89 -1.44 -24.51 -2.32
CA ALA A 89 -0.16 -24.87 -1.69
C ALA A 89 0.77 -23.65 -1.45
N ALA A 90 0.54 -22.51 -2.13
CA ALA A 90 1.26 -21.27 -1.88
C ALA A 90 0.74 -20.51 -0.64
N HIS A 91 -0.32 -21.00 0.02
CA HIS A 91 -1.03 -20.36 1.11
C HIS A 91 -0.84 -21.03 2.47
N ASP A 92 0.13 -21.94 2.60
CA ASP A 92 0.42 -22.64 3.86
C ASP A 92 1.05 -21.74 4.95
N ASP A 93 1.00 -20.42 4.79
CA ASP A 93 1.43 -19.48 5.82
C ASP A 93 0.29 -19.28 6.85
N PRO A 94 0.46 -19.76 8.11
CA PRO A 94 -0.55 -19.60 9.16
C PRO A 94 -0.85 -18.12 9.51
N GLN A 95 -0.03 -17.19 9.01
CA GLN A 95 -0.18 -15.75 9.24
C GLN A 95 -1.00 -15.06 8.15
N MET A 96 -1.33 -15.79 7.08
CA MET A 96 -2.16 -15.27 6.00
C MET A 96 -3.61 -15.14 6.49
N GLN A 97 -4.04 -13.90 6.75
CA GLN A 97 -5.43 -13.59 7.11
C GLN A 97 -6.26 -13.54 5.83
N SER A 98 -7.31 -14.35 5.72
CA SER A 98 -8.10 -14.48 4.48
C SER A 98 -8.60 -13.14 3.93
N GLY A 99 -9.10 -12.26 4.79
CA GLY A 99 -9.65 -10.95 4.42
C GLY A 99 -8.62 -9.81 4.28
N SER A 100 -7.32 -10.08 4.42
CA SER A 100 -6.28 -9.04 4.33
C SER A 100 -6.04 -8.59 2.90
N LEU A 101 -5.91 -7.26 2.70
CA LEU A 101 -5.61 -6.68 1.38
C LEU A 101 -4.15 -6.92 0.96
N TYR A 102 -3.19 -6.74 1.86
CA TYR A 102 -1.79 -6.86 1.47
C TYR A 102 -1.15 -8.20 1.80
N SER A 103 -1.73 -8.97 2.72
CA SER A 103 -1.14 -10.25 3.17
C SER A 103 -2.12 -11.43 3.14
N GLY A 104 -3.27 -11.31 2.45
CA GLY A 104 -4.31 -12.33 2.46
C GLY A 104 -4.86 -12.70 1.08
N GLN A 105 -5.74 -13.68 1.07
CA GLN A 105 -6.38 -14.18 -0.15
C GLN A 105 -7.27 -13.12 -0.81
N PHE A 106 -7.94 -12.27 -0.02
CA PHE A 106 -8.70 -11.15 -0.56
C PHE A 106 -7.83 -10.27 -1.47
N GLY A 107 -6.63 -9.90 -0.99
CA GLY A 107 -5.69 -9.10 -1.77
C GLY A 107 -5.12 -9.82 -2.99
N ILE A 108 -4.91 -11.14 -2.90
CA ILE A 108 -4.56 -11.94 -4.07
C ILE A 108 -5.64 -11.82 -5.14
N GLY A 109 -6.91 -12.04 -4.76
CA GLY A 109 -8.03 -11.90 -5.68
C GLY A 109 -8.12 -10.50 -6.30
N PHE A 110 -7.90 -9.46 -5.50
CA PHE A 110 -7.83 -8.07 -5.98
C PHE A 110 -6.73 -7.88 -7.03
N CYS A 111 -5.49 -8.30 -6.75
CA CYS A 111 -4.39 -8.18 -7.69
C CYS A 111 -4.62 -8.99 -8.97
N VAL A 112 -5.21 -10.19 -8.86
CA VAL A 112 -5.53 -11.06 -10.00
C VAL A 112 -6.59 -10.41 -10.89
N ALA A 113 -7.68 -9.88 -10.31
CA ALA A 113 -8.73 -9.20 -11.08
C ALA A 113 -8.18 -7.95 -11.80
N GLU A 114 -7.37 -7.13 -11.13
CA GLU A 114 -6.73 -5.97 -11.73
C GLU A 114 -5.72 -6.35 -12.82
N ALA A 115 -4.90 -7.37 -12.59
CA ALA A 115 -3.97 -7.88 -13.60
C ALA A 115 -4.73 -8.45 -14.81
N GLY A 116 -5.82 -9.18 -14.59
CA GLY A 116 -6.69 -9.69 -15.67
C GLY A 116 -7.24 -8.56 -16.54
N ARG A 117 -7.70 -7.47 -15.92
CA ARG A 117 -8.17 -6.26 -16.63
C ARG A 117 -7.06 -5.62 -17.47
N LEU A 118 -5.85 -5.51 -16.94
CA LEU A 118 -4.69 -4.94 -17.62
C LEU A 118 -4.18 -5.82 -18.78
N LEU A 119 -4.37 -7.14 -18.66
CA LEU A 119 -4.01 -8.13 -19.68
C LEU A 119 -5.13 -8.41 -20.68
N ASP A 120 -6.30 -7.79 -20.53
CA ASP A 120 -7.51 -8.03 -21.32
C ASP A 120 -7.91 -9.53 -21.32
N ASP A 121 -7.98 -10.12 -20.11
CA ASP A 121 -8.21 -11.57 -19.90
C ASP A 121 -9.39 -11.82 -18.95
N GLU A 122 -10.58 -12.03 -19.54
CA GLU A 122 -11.83 -12.21 -18.81
C GLU A 122 -11.82 -13.44 -17.88
N ALA A 123 -11.09 -14.49 -18.23
CA ALA A 123 -11.00 -15.68 -17.39
C ALA A 123 -10.19 -15.39 -16.11
N VAL A 124 -9.14 -14.61 -16.23
CA VAL A 124 -8.33 -14.15 -15.07
C VAL A 124 -9.15 -13.20 -14.20
N ILE A 125 -9.90 -12.27 -14.81
CA ILE A 125 -10.80 -11.36 -14.07
C ILE A 125 -11.80 -12.17 -13.24
N ALA A 126 -12.50 -13.12 -13.87
CA ALA A 126 -13.51 -13.93 -13.19
C ALA A 126 -12.93 -14.70 -11.99
N ARG A 127 -11.76 -15.33 -12.14
CA ARG A 127 -11.07 -16.03 -11.06
C ARG A 127 -10.69 -15.08 -9.91
N GLY A 128 -10.19 -13.88 -10.23
CA GLY A 128 -9.85 -12.87 -9.23
C GLY A 128 -11.08 -12.44 -8.44
N LEU A 129 -12.19 -12.14 -9.11
CA LEU A 129 -13.44 -11.73 -8.48
C LEU A 129 -14.07 -12.85 -7.63
N GLU A 130 -13.93 -14.12 -8.02
CA GLU A 130 -14.36 -15.27 -7.23
C GLU A 130 -13.57 -15.33 -5.89
N VAL A 131 -12.25 -15.17 -5.94
CA VAL A 131 -11.41 -15.15 -4.73
C VAL A 131 -11.75 -13.95 -3.84
N VAL A 132 -11.95 -12.76 -4.42
CA VAL A 132 -12.40 -11.58 -3.66
C VAL A 132 -13.71 -11.88 -2.94
N ARG A 133 -14.71 -12.43 -3.65
CA ARG A 133 -16.03 -12.73 -3.10
C ARG A 133 -15.98 -13.75 -1.97
N ALA A 134 -15.18 -14.80 -2.14
CA ALA A 134 -15.01 -15.85 -1.12
C ALA A 134 -14.32 -15.33 0.17
N ASN A 135 -13.58 -14.22 0.09
CA ASN A 135 -12.79 -13.66 1.19
C ASN A 135 -13.21 -12.23 1.56
N SER A 136 -14.37 -11.74 1.10
CA SER A 136 -14.89 -10.40 1.40
C SER A 136 -15.38 -10.27 2.85
N GLU A 137 -15.81 -11.36 3.48
CA GLU A 137 -16.08 -11.45 4.90
C GLU A 137 -14.75 -11.61 5.64
N GLY A 138 -14.19 -10.55 6.16
CA GLY A 138 -12.89 -10.59 6.84
C GLY A 138 -12.99 -10.92 8.31
N ASP A 139 -11.82 -11.16 8.92
CA ASP A 139 -11.68 -11.29 10.36
C ASP A 139 -12.22 -10.03 11.06
N GLU A 140 -13.16 -10.23 11.99
CA GLU A 140 -13.78 -9.15 12.75
C GLU A 140 -12.80 -8.41 13.69
N THR A 141 -11.55 -8.86 13.80
CA THR A 141 -10.53 -8.24 14.67
C THR A 141 -9.65 -7.21 13.95
N SER A 142 -9.65 -7.20 12.62
CA SER A 142 -8.78 -6.33 11.81
C SER A 142 -9.55 -5.16 11.21
N PHE A 143 -9.01 -3.94 11.42
CA PHE A 143 -9.65 -2.69 10.98
C PHE A 143 -8.86 -1.93 9.90
N ASP A 144 -7.55 -2.11 9.82
CA ASP A 144 -6.61 -1.24 9.12
C ASP A 144 -6.57 -1.41 7.59
N ILE A 145 -5.69 -0.66 6.93
CA ILE A 145 -5.49 -0.73 5.47
C ILE A 145 -4.81 -2.03 5.05
N VAL A 146 -3.87 -2.53 5.84
CA VAL A 146 -3.05 -3.69 5.44
C VAL A 146 -3.83 -4.99 5.57
N ALA A 147 -4.46 -5.20 6.72
CA ALA A 147 -5.07 -6.48 7.08
C ALA A 147 -6.59 -6.43 7.26
N GLY A 148 -7.18 -5.24 7.31
CA GLY A 148 -8.53 -5.07 7.82
C GLY A 148 -9.55 -4.46 6.88
N SER A 149 -10.65 -4.04 7.50
CA SER A 149 -11.84 -3.52 6.83
C SER A 149 -11.58 -2.25 6.01
N ALA A 150 -10.68 -1.36 6.46
CA ALA A 150 -10.36 -0.14 5.72
C ALA A 150 -9.72 -0.45 4.36
N GLY A 151 -8.77 -1.40 4.31
CA GLY A 151 -8.17 -1.83 3.05
C GLY A 151 -9.18 -2.49 2.11
N ARG A 152 -10.07 -3.32 2.66
CA ARG A 152 -11.15 -3.95 1.86
C ARG A 152 -12.07 -2.92 1.22
N ILE A 153 -12.49 -1.88 1.95
CA ILE A 153 -13.35 -0.82 1.39
C ILE A 153 -12.71 -0.22 0.15
N GLY A 154 -11.45 0.23 0.23
CA GLY A 154 -10.78 0.84 -0.93
C GLY A 154 -10.70 -0.10 -2.13
N ALA A 155 -10.29 -1.35 -1.91
CA ALA A 155 -10.17 -2.35 -2.98
C ALA A 155 -11.53 -2.71 -3.61
N LEU A 156 -12.57 -2.92 -2.79
CA LEU A 156 -13.94 -3.22 -3.27
C LEU A 156 -14.50 -2.06 -4.09
N LEU A 157 -14.31 -0.82 -3.67
CA LEU A 157 -14.75 0.36 -4.42
C LEU A 157 -14.02 0.48 -5.76
N ARG A 158 -12.72 0.18 -5.82
CA ARG A 158 -11.98 0.18 -7.08
C ARG A 158 -12.48 -0.90 -8.03
N LEU A 159 -12.70 -2.13 -7.54
CA LEU A 159 -13.30 -3.19 -8.34
C LEU A 159 -14.74 -2.85 -8.77
N TYR A 160 -15.52 -2.21 -7.91
CA TYR A 160 -16.88 -1.75 -8.24
C TYR A 160 -16.85 -0.74 -9.40
N ARG A 161 -15.94 0.22 -9.39
CA ARG A 161 -15.79 1.18 -10.51
C ARG A 161 -15.41 0.51 -11.83
N HIS A 162 -14.64 -0.58 -11.79
CA HIS A 162 -14.19 -1.29 -12.98
C HIS A 162 -15.22 -2.28 -13.51
N PHE A 163 -15.90 -3.00 -12.63
CA PHE A 163 -16.72 -4.15 -13.03
C PHE A 163 -18.24 -3.98 -12.77
N GLY A 164 -18.65 -3.01 -11.95
CA GLY A 164 -20.05 -2.64 -11.75
C GLY A 164 -20.91 -3.68 -11.01
N HIS A 165 -20.32 -4.63 -10.29
CA HIS A 165 -21.09 -5.65 -9.56
C HIS A 165 -21.56 -5.12 -8.20
N ASP A 166 -22.88 -5.08 -7.97
CA ASP A 166 -23.48 -4.54 -6.75
C ASP A 166 -22.99 -5.19 -5.45
N TRP A 167 -22.67 -6.49 -5.47
CA TRP A 167 -22.15 -7.19 -4.31
C TRP A 167 -20.82 -6.61 -3.79
N LEU A 168 -20.02 -5.96 -4.64
CA LEU A 168 -18.78 -5.28 -4.24
C LEU A 168 -19.10 -4.07 -3.35
N LEU A 169 -20.12 -3.30 -3.70
CA LEU A 169 -20.55 -2.16 -2.90
C LEU A 169 -21.22 -2.63 -1.60
N GLU A 170 -22.01 -3.71 -1.63
CA GLU A 170 -22.59 -4.33 -0.44
C GLU A 170 -21.51 -4.77 0.54
N ALA A 171 -20.46 -5.47 0.07
CA ALA A 171 -19.33 -5.90 0.89
C ALA A 171 -18.54 -4.71 1.47
N ALA A 172 -18.38 -3.61 0.70
CA ALA A 172 -17.75 -2.38 1.21
C ALA A 172 -18.57 -1.74 2.35
N ASN A 173 -19.90 -1.72 2.22
CA ASN A 173 -20.79 -1.24 3.27
C ASN A 173 -20.73 -2.13 4.52
N ASP A 174 -20.62 -3.45 4.39
CA ASP A 174 -20.45 -4.37 5.52
C ASP A 174 -19.14 -4.10 6.26
N ALA A 175 -18.05 -3.90 5.53
CA ALA A 175 -16.76 -3.54 6.10
C ALA A 175 -16.81 -2.19 6.85
N ALA A 176 -17.52 -1.20 6.31
CA ALA A 176 -17.68 0.11 6.99
C ALA A 176 -18.56 0.00 8.25
N ARG A 177 -19.64 -0.79 8.21
CA ARG A 177 -20.44 -1.08 9.40
C ARG A 177 -19.61 -1.74 10.50
N HIS A 178 -18.69 -2.64 10.12
CA HIS A 178 -17.74 -3.23 11.07
C HIS A 178 -16.85 -2.15 11.72
N LEU A 179 -16.24 -1.25 10.94
CA LEU A 179 -15.42 -0.16 11.46
C LEU A 179 -16.19 0.73 12.44
N ILE A 180 -17.41 1.15 12.08
CA ILE A 180 -18.23 2.02 12.95
C ILE A 180 -18.61 1.30 14.26
N ARG A 181 -18.92 0.00 14.21
CA ARG A 181 -19.29 -0.80 15.37
C ARG A 181 -18.12 -1.01 16.33
N THR A 182 -16.91 -1.19 15.81
CA THR A 182 -15.72 -1.56 16.61
C THR A 182 -14.87 -0.37 17.05
N ALA A 183 -15.25 0.86 16.67
CA ALA A 183 -14.53 2.07 17.03
C ALA A 183 -14.44 2.26 18.56
N HIS A 184 -13.26 2.54 19.07
CA HIS A 184 -13.04 3.06 20.41
C HIS A 184 -13.42 4.54 20.43
N ARG A 185 -14.46 4.89 21.15
CA ARG A 185 -15.03 6.24 21.20
C ARG A 185 -14.56 6.96 22.45
N GLY A 186 -13.65 7.92 22.29
CA GLY A 186 -13.06 8.67 23.39
C GLY A 186 -13.17 10.17 23.22
N ASP A 187 -12.73 10.92 24.24
CA ASP A 187 -12.73 12.39 24.24
C ASP A 187 -11.87 13.00 23.12
N ARG A 188 -10.87 12.26 22.66
CA ARG A 188 -9.99 12.68 21.55
C ARG A 188 -10.53 12.40 20.16
N GLY A 189 -11.60 11.62 20.04
CA GLY A 189 -12.17 11.12 18.79
C GLY A 189 -12.26 9.61 18.77
N TRP A 190 -12.49 9.05 17.58
CA TRP A 190 -12.58 7.62 17.38
C TRP A 190 -11.24 7.05 16.94
N SER A 191 -10.92 5.87 17.46
CA SER A 191 -9.71 5.14 17.15
C SER A 191 -9.96 3.64 17.11
N TRP A 192 -9.00 2.89 16.63
CA TRP A 192 -9.05 1.43 16.54
C TRP A 192 -7.73 0.86 17.05
N GLY A 193 -7.79 -0.22 17.81
CA GLY A 193 -6.62 -0.82 18.44
C GLY A 193 -6.42 -2.28 18.10
N PHE A 194 -5.17 -2.71 18.16
CA PHE A 194 -4.77 -4.11 17.96
C PHE A 194 -4.98 -4.99 19.21
N GLY A 195 -5.93 -4.65 20.08
CA GLY A 195 -6.30 -5.50 21.22
C GLY A 195 -5.14 -5.90 22.12
N GLY A 196 -4.61 -4.97 22.93
CA GLY A 196 -3.79 -5.32 24.10
C GLY A 196 -2.39 -5.85 23.83
N THR A 197 -1.75 -5.47 22.72
CA THR A 197 -0.34 -5.80 22.53
C THR A 197 0.51 -4.94 23.46
N LYS A 198 1.34 -5.54 24.28
CA LYS A 198 2.21 -4.88 25.27
C LYS A 198 3.20 -3.86 24.66
N TYR A 199 3.34 -3.85 23.34
CA TYR A 199 4.26 -3.00 22.58
C TYR A 199 3.60 -1.79 21.91
N VAL A 200 2.27 -1.61 22.06
CA VAL A 200 1.53 -0.47 21.50
C VAL A 200 0.92 0.32 22.65
N ALA A 201 1.38 1.56 22.83
CA ALA A 201 1.00 2.38 23.97
C ALA A 201 -0.39 3.02 23.84
N ASN A 202 -0.79 3.37 22.61
CA ASN A 202 -2.09 3.94 22.26
C ASN A 202 -2.55 3.36 20.92
N ASP A 203 -3.83 3.52 20.57
CA ASP A 203 -4.30 3.23 19.23
C ASP A 203 -3.48 4.04 18.19
N LEU A 204 -3.10 3.40 17.08
CA LEU A 204 -2.11 3.98 16.18
C LEU A 204 -2.65 5.16 15.38
N THR A 205 -1.79 6.16 15.20
CA THR A 205 -1.89 7.14 14.13
C THR A 205 -1.26 6.57 12.86
N GLY A 206 -1.41 7.27 11.73
CA GLY A 206 -0.80 6.88 10.46
C GLY A 206 -1.76 6.17 9.51
N TYR A 207 -1.23 5.85 8.31
CA TYR A 207 -2.09 5.39 7.22
C TYR A 207 -2.31 3.88 7.22
N SER A 208 -1.24 3.09 7.26
CA SER A 208 -1.38 1.63 7.04
C SER A 208 -2.07 0.90 8.18
N HIS A 209 -1.79 1.32 9.42
CA HIS A 209 -2.26 0.65 10.63
C HIS A 209 -3.00 1.57 11.59
N GLY A 210 -3.29 2.81 11.19
CA GLY A 210 -3.88 3.81 12.07
C GLY A 210 -5.15 4.47 11.52
N THR A 211 -5.57 5.48 12.26
CA THR A 211 -6.85 6.17 12.04
C THR A 211 -6.92 6.93 10.72
N ALA A 212 -5.79 7.39 10.14
CA ALA A 212 -5.78 8.09 8.85
C ALA A 212 -6.26 7.20 7.70
N GLY A 213 -5.88 5.92 7.70
CA GLY A 213 -6.36 4.97 6.71
C GLY A 213 -7.84 4.66 6.84
N VAL A 214 -8.32 4.49 8.07
CA VAL A 214 -9.75 4.28 8.34
C VAL A 214 -10.57 5.48 7.90
N ALA A 215 -10.14 6.70 8.25
CA ALA A 215 -10.83 7.92 7.87
C ALA A 215 -10.97 8.05 6.35
N LEU A 216 -9.88 7.79 5.60
CA LEU A 216 -9.93 7.84 4.14
C LEU A 216 -10.87 6.79 3.55
N ALA A 217 -10.81 5.54 4.04
CA ALA A 217 -11.68 4.48 3.56
C ALA A 217 -13.18 4.82 3.74
N LEU A 218 -13.54 5.39 4.88
CA LEU A 218 -14.91 5.84 5.15
C LEU A 218 -15.34 6.99 4.21
N LEU A 219 -14.45 7.96 3.95
CA LEU A 219 -14.73 9.05 3.00
C LEU A 219 -14.85 8.56 1.55
N GLU A 220 -14.02 7.59 1.13
CA GLU A 220 -14.16 6.97 -0.20
C GLU A 220 -15.53 6.31 -0.38
N LEU A 221 -16.02 5.61 0.65
CA LEU A 221 -17.35 4.99 0.59
C LEU A 221 -18.46 6.05 0.68
N HIS A 222 -18.32 7.08 1.53
CA HIS A 222 -19.26 8.21 1.58
C HIS A 222 -19.41 8.88 0.20
N ALA A 223 -18.31 9.11 -0.51
CA ALA A 223 -18.34 9.72 -1.83
C ALA A 223 -19.15 8.91 -2.88
N VAL A 224 -19.31 7.60 -2.66
CA VAL A 224 -20.10 6.72 -3.54
C VAL A 224 -21.55 6.59 -3.07
N THR A 225 -21.78 6.50 -1.74
CA THR A 225 -23.09 6.19 -1.17
C THR A 225 -23.89 7.40 -0.72
N GLY A 226 -23.21 8.51 -0.36
CA GLY A 226 -23.82 9.69 0.25
C GLY A 226 -24.27 9.49 1.70
N GLU A 227 -23.82 8.42 2.39
CA GLU A 227 -24.17 8.16 3.79
C GLU A 227 -23.44 9.12 4.74
N ASP A 228 -24.13 10.06 5.38
CA ASP A 228 -23.57 11.06 6.32
C ASP A 228 -22.88 10.42 7.53
N ALA A 229 -23.32 9.25 7.97
CA ALA A 229 -22.72 8.52 9.08
C ALA A 229 -21.27 8.12 8.83
N LEU A 230 -20.89 7.89 7.58
CA LEU A 230 -19.52 7.56 7.16
C LEU A 230 -18.60 8.78 7.27
N GLU A 231 -19.07 9.95 6.80
CA GLU A 231 -18.33 11.21 6.94
C GLU A 231 -18.16 11.59 8.42
N ALA A 232 -19.22 11.50 9.22
CA ALA A 232 -19.15 11.77 10.65
C ALA A 232 -18.15 10.85 11.38
N ALA A 233 -18.10 9.57 11.03
CA ALA A 233 -17.13 8.62 11.60
C ALA A 233 -15.69 8.93 11.15
N ALA A 234 -15.50 9.34 9.88
CA ALA A 234 -14.21 9.78 9.37
C ALA A 234 -13.71 11.04 10.08
N ASP A 235 -14.59 12.01 10.35
CA ASP A 235 -14.24 13.22 11.09
C ASP A 235 -13.81 12.92 12.53
N GLU A 236 -14.45 11.98 13.20
CA GLU A 236 -14.05 11.52 14.52
C GLU A 236 -12.67 10.82 14.49
N ALA A 237 -12.36 10.02 13.47
CA ALA A 237 -11.05 9.43 13.25
C ALA A 237 -9.97 10.50 13.03
N MET A 238 -10.27 11.52 12.20
CA MET A 238 -9.36 12.64 11.97
C MET A 238 -9.18 13.50 13.23
N ARG A 239 -10.22 13.67 14.05
CA ARG A 239 -10.12 14.37 15.33
C ARG A 239 -9.15 13.67 16.28
N TYR A 240 -9.17 12.33 16.33
CA TYR A 240 -8.19 11.56 17.09
C TYR A 240 -6.76 11.81 16.57
N GLU A 241 -6.54 11.72 15.27
CA GLU A 241 -5.25 11.94 14.64
C GLU A 241 -4.69 13.34 14.94
N ARG A 242 -5.51 14.40 14.76
CA ARG A 242 -5.16 15.79 15.07
C ARG A 242 -4.73 15.97 16.52
N SER A 243 -5.37 15.27 17.46
CA SER A 243 -5.08 15.37 18.89
C SER A 243 -3.66 14.89 19.27
N TRP A 244 -3.00 14.16 18.36
CA TRP A 244 -1.65 13.62 18.56
C TRP A 244 -0.57 14.31 17.71
N PHE A 245 -0.94 15.27 16.88
CA PHE A 245 0.04 16.04 16.10
C PHE A 245 1.03 16.78 17.01
N SER A 246 2.31 16.57 16.76
CA SER A 246 3.38 17.28 17.46
C SER A 246 3.80 18.54 16.69
N ALA A 247 3.53 19.72 17.26
CA ALA A 247 3.95 20.98 16.67
C ALA A 247 5.50 21.14 16.66
N THR A 248 6.22 20.46 17.55
CA THR A 248 7.67 20.47 17.60
C THR A 248 8.27 19.61 16.48
N GLU A 249 7.76 18.37 16.36
CA GLU A 249 8.25 17.42 15.36
C GLU A 249 7.63 17.65 13.97
N GLN A 250 6.55 18.45 13.90
CA GLN A 250 5.74 18.67 12.69
C GLN A 250 5.27 17.35 12.08
N ASN A 251 4.96 16.36 12.93
CA ASN A 251 4.66 14.99 12.54
C ASN A 251 3.78 14.32 13.60
N TRP A 252 3.33 13.09 13.33
CA TRP A 252 2.53 12.25 14.22
C TRP A 252 3.37 11.11 14.80
N PRO A 253 3.19 10.77 16.10
CA PRO A 253 3.98 9.74 16.76
C PRO A 253 3.62 8.34 16.30
N ASP A 254 4.61 7.46 16.24
CA ASP A 254 4.41 6.02 16.18
C ASP A 254 4.33 5.46 17.61
N PHE A 255 3.18 4.96 18.01
CA PHE A 255 2.96 4.42 19.36
C PHE A 255 3.50 3.00 19.57
N ARG A 256 4.05 2.38 18.52
CA ARG A 256 4.76 1.12 18.65
C ARG A 256 6.10 1.33 19.35
N ARG A 257 6.41 0.45 20.26
CA ARG A 257 7.68 0.47 21.00
C ARG A 257 8.55 -0.69 20.57
N MET A 258 9.81 -0.41 20.38
CA MET A 258 10.81 -1.48 20.24
C MET A 258 10.95 -2.26 21.55
N PRO A 259 11.26 -3.57 21.52
CA PRO A 259 11.44 -4.38 22.74
C PRO A 259 12.46 -3.82 23.74
N THR A 260 13.38 -2.98 23.24
CA THR A 260 14.44 -2.32 24.03
C THR A 260 14.00 -1.01 24.68
N GLN A 261 12.81 -0.47 24.29
CA GLN A 261 12.30 0.80 24.81
C GLN A 261 11.51 0.61 26.10
N GLY A 262 11.75 1.51 27.06
CA GLY A 262 10.99 1.60 28.31
C GLY A 262 9.64 2.32 28.13
N PRO A 263 8.75 2.21 29.14
CA PRO A 263 7.41 2.83 29.07
C PRO A 263 7.43 4.35 29.02
N ASN A 264 8.53 5.00 29.45
CA ASN A 264 8.68 6.45 29.49
C ASN A 264 9.59 7.01 28.38
N ASP A 265 10.12 6.14 27.51
CA ASP A 265 10.94 6.61 26.38
C ASP A 265 10.07 7.39 25.39
N PRO A 266 10.63 8.41 24.70
CA PRO A 266 9.88 9.18 23.71
C PRO A 266 9.43 8.29 22.56
N PHE A 267 8.29 8.64 21.95
CA PHE A 267 7.82 7.98 20.74
C PHE A 267 8.68 8.39 19.54
N ALA A 268 8.81 7.47 18.58
CA ALA A 268 9.42 7.76 17.30
C ALA A 268 8.45 8.54 16.40
N TYR A 269 9.01 9.31 15.46
CA TYR A 269 8.27 10.01 14.41
C TYR A 269 8.77 9.52 13.05
N GLY A 270 8.02 8.63 12.45
CA GLY A 270 8.38 7.99 11.19
C GLY A 270 8.11 8.87 9.97
N TYR A 271 8.83 8.59 8.88
CA TYR A 271 8.58 9.18 7.57
C TYR A 271 8.43 8.06 6.54
N ALA A 272 7.26 7.45 6.52
CA ALA A 272 6.93 6.35 5.63
C ALA A 272 5.44 6.36 5.26
N TRP A 273 5.07 5.70 4.16
CA TRP A 273 3.68 5.45 3.84
C TRP A 273 2.93 4.80 5.01
N CYS A 274 3.56 3.84 5.65
CA CYS A 274 2.91 3.10 6.73
C CYS A 274 2.75 3.91 8.02
N HIS A 275 3.66 4.81 8.37
CA HIS A 275 3.61 5.62 9.59
C HIS A 275 4.16 7.02 9.40
N GLY A 276 3.46 8.01 9.99
CA GLY A 276 3.88 9.40 10.03
C GLY A 276 3.43 10.21 8.83
N ALA A 277 4.11 11.36 8.64
CA ALA A 277 3.69 12.40 7.72
C ALA A 277 3.41 11.94 6.27
N PRO A 278 4.21 11.08 5.61
CA PRO A 278 3.93 10.73 4.21
C PRO A 278 2.57 10.07 4.00
N GLY A 279 2.25 9.03 4.75
CA GLY A 279 0.97 8.33 4.62
C GLY A 279 -0.23 9.17 5.05
N ILE A 280 -0.08 9.94 6.14
CA ILE A 280 -1.11 10.88 6.58
C ILE A 280 -1.33 11.96 5.53
N GLY A 281 -0.26 12.49 4.93
CA GLY A 281 -0.34 13.47 3.84
C GLY A 281 -1.10 12.96 2.63
N MET A 282 -0.83 11.72 2.18
CA MET A 282 -1.57 11.09 1.08
C MET A 282 -3.05 10.95 1.43
N SER A 283 -3.38 10.51 2.64
CA SER A 283 -4.76 10.39 3.10
C SER A 283 -5.48 11.75 3.10
N ARG A 284 -4.82 12.81 3.54
CA ARG A 284 -5.39 14.17 3.56
C ARG A 284 -5.53 14.79 2.18
N LEU A 285 -4.57 14.56 1.27
CA LEU A 285 -4.69 14.97 -0.13
C LEU A 285 -5.93 14.34 -0.79
N ARG A 286 -6.09 13.04 -0.63
CA ARG A 286 -7.23 12.35 -1.22
C ARG A 286 -8.55 12.76 -0.54
N ALA A 287 -8.58 12.92 0.76
CA ALA A 287 -9.74 13.42 1.49
C ALA A 287 -10.13 14.85 1.04
N TYR A 288 -9.14 15.73 0.80
CA TYR A 288 -9.38 17.04 0.21
C TYR A 288 -9.98 16.94 -1.20
N GLN A 289 -9.43 16.05 -2.04
CA GLN A 289 -9.97 15.83 -3.39
C GLN A 289 -11.43 15.36 -3.38
N LEU A 290 -11.81 14.53 -2.40
CA LEU A 290 -13.19 14.02 -2.26
C LEU A 290 -14.17 15.06 -1.71
N THR A 291 -13.72 15.91 -0.77
CA THR A 291 -14.62 16.77 0.03
C THR A 291 -14.50 18.26 -0.28
N GLY A 292 -13.39 18.71 -0.87
CA GLY A 292 -13.09 20.12 -1.08
C GLY A 292 -12.78 20.93 0.20
N ARG A 293 -12.60 20.27 1.35
CA ARG A 293 -12.42 20.93 2.65
C ARG A 293 -10.99 21.48 2.80
N ASP A 294 -10.84 22.79 2.86
CA ASP A 294 -9.54 23.48 2.93
C ASP A 294 -8.69 23.07 4.15
N GLU A 295 -9.31 22.72 5.27
CA GLU A 295 -8.59 22.24 6.45
C GLU A 295 -7.77 20.96 6.15
N LEU A 296 -8.30 20.06 5.30
CA LEU A 296 -7.61 18.83 4.91
C LEU A 296 -6.44 19.12 3.97
N LYS A 297 -6.59 20.13 3.12
CA LYS A 297 -5.50 20.67 2.30
C LYS A 297 -4.37 21.23 3.16
N ASP A 298 -4.69 22.01 4.19
CA ASP A 298 -3.69 22.61 5.09
C ASP A 298 -2.94 21.53 5.88
N GLU A 299 -3.64 20.49 6.35
CA GLU A 299 -3.04 19.33 6.99
C GLU A 299 -2.13 18.56 6.02
N ALA A 300 -2.58 18.34 4.78
CA ALA A 300 -1.78 17.72 3.74
C ALA A 300 -0.51 18.52 3.45
N LEU A 301 -0.61 19.83 3.29
CA LEU A 301 0.54 20.72 3.09
C LEU A 301 1.53 20.69 4.29
N THR A 302 1.03 20.55 5.50
CA THR A 302 1.86 20.39 6.70
C THR A 302 2.65 19.07 6.62
N ALA A 303 2.00 17.97 6.29
CA ALA A 303 2.64 16.66 6.13
C ALA A 303 3.66 16.64 4.98
N ILE A 304 3.32 17.25 3.83
CA ILE A 304 4.21 17.38 2.66
C ILE A 304 5.48 18.15 3.02
N ARG A 305 5.33 19.31 3.68
CA ARG A 305 6.47 20.14 4.10
C ARG A 305 7.33 19.44 5.17
N SER A 306 6.70 18.70 6.06
CA SER A 306 7.41 17.87 7.05
C SER A 306 8.25 16.81 6.36
N THR A 307 7.67 16.07 5.42
CA THR A 307 8.36 15.05 4.64
C THR A 307 9.51 15.63 3.81
N GLN A 308 9.28 16.78 3.14
CA GLN A 308 10.30 17.43 2.31
C GLN A 308 11.52 17.90 3.10
N ARG A 309 11.35 18.30 4.38
CA ARG A 309 12.44 18.74 5.25
C ARG A 309 13.25 17.61 5.86
N SER A 310 12.75 16.39 5.80
CA SER A 310 13.40 15.22 6.38
C SER A 310 14.41 14.63 5.40
N GLU A 311 15.70 14.76 5.70
CA GLU A 311 16.76 14.10 4.93
C GLU A 311 16.55 12.57 4.90
N LEU A 312 16.09 12.00 6.01
CA LEU A 312 15.80 10.56 6.11
C LEU A 312 14.67 10.14 5.17
N ALA A 313 13.61 10.96 5.06
CA ALA A 313 12.46 10.66 4.18
C ALA A 313 12.86 10.64 2.70
N LEU A 314 13.85 11.42 2.31
CA LEU A 314 14.31 11.56 0.92
C LEU A 314 15.53 10.70 0.61
N ALA A 315 16.12 10.03 1.63
CA ALA A 315 17.31 9.20 1.44
C ALA A 315 17.00 7.94 0.64
N THR A 316 17.76 7.74 -0.44
CA THR A 316 17.61 6.57 -1.33
C THR A 316 18.37 5.33 -0.85
N SER A 317 19.38 5.52 0.03
CA SER A 317 20.39 4.50 0.36
C SER A 317 19.92 3.39 1.29
N TYR A 318 18.91 3.64 2.15
CA TYR A 318 18.42 2.64 3.10
C TYR A 318 17.32 1.76 2.49
N SER A 319 16.34 2.39 1.85
CA SER A 319 15.22 1.72 1.18
C SER A 319 14.71 2.56 0.02
N PHE A 320 14.45 1.93 -1.11
CA PHE A 320 13.75 2.54 -2.25
C PHE A 320 12.36 1.92 -2.47
N GLY A 321 11.87 1.15 -1.51
CA GLY A 321 10.56 0.50 -1.58
C GLY A 321 9.38 1.46 -1.40
N LEU A 322 8.17 0.93 -1.59
CA LEU A 322 6.92 1.69 -1.47
C LEU A 322 6.48 1.85 -0.01
N CYS A 323 6.64 0.83 0.83
CA CYS A 323 6.12 0.86 2.20
C CYS A 323 6.83 1.88 3.09
N HIS A 324 8.18 1.86 3.11
CA HIS A 324 9.00 2.70 3.99
C HIS A 324 10.31 3.13 3.31
N GLY A 325 10.25 3.41 2.03
CA GLY A 325 11.39 3.87 1.25
C GLY A 325 11.13 5.16 0.49
N ALA A 326 12.17 5.62 -0.20
CA ALA A 326 12.15 6.89 -0.91
C ALA A 326 11.07 6.94 -2.01
N ALA A 327 10.79 5.83 -2.73
CA ALA A 327 9.75 5.77 -3.75
C ALA A 327 8.35 5.95 -3.14
N GLY A 328 8.06 5.32 -1.99
CA GLY A 328 6.81 5.53 -1.27
C GLY A 328 6.63 6.97 -0.80
N ASN A 329 7.69 7.60 -0.31
CA ASN A 329 7.65 9.00 0.10
C ASN A 329 7.55 9.94 -1.11
N ALA A 330 8.15 9.60 -2.26
CA ALA A 330 8.01 10.35 -3.51
C ALA A 330 6.58 10.32 -4.07
N GLU A 331 5.83 9.25 -3.83
CA GLU A 331 4.41 9.14 -4.21
C GLU A 331 3.56 10.25 -3.56
N LEU A 332 3.87 10.68 -2.33
CA LEU A 332 3.20 11.82 -1.70
C LEU A 332 3.33 13.10 -2.53
N PHE A 333 4.53 13.39 -3.04
CA PHE A 333 4.78 14.58 -3.85
C PHE A 333 4.14 14.47 -5.23
N LEU A 334 4.14 13.28 -5.83
CA LEU A 334 3.45 13.03 -7.09
C LEU A 334 1.94 13.27 -6.94
N GLN A 335 1.29 12.71 -5.91
CA GLN A 335 -0.12 12.95 -5.61
C GLN A 335 -0.40 14.42 -5.28
N ALA A 336 0.50 15.09 -4.57
CA ALA A 336 0.38 16.53 -4.30
C ALA A 336 0.36 17.34 -5.59
N SER A 337 1.24 17.04 -6.54
CA SER A 337 1.23 17.70 -7.85
C SER A 337 -0.07 17.45 -8.62
N GLU A 338 -0.54 16.19 -8.64
CA GLU A 338 -1.77 15.79 -9.33
C GLU A 338 -3.02 16.46 -8.75
N ILE A 339 -3.14 16.51 -7.41
CA ILE A 339 -4.35 16.96 -6.72
C ILE A 339 -4.37 18.47 -6.52
N LEU A 340 -3.22 19.08 -6.17
CA LEU A 340 -3.12 20.52 -5.92
C LEU A 340 -2.81 21.34 -7.18
N GLY A 341 -2.37 20.69 -8.27
CA GLY A 341 -2.01 21.33 -9.53
C GLY A 341 -0.72 22.14 -9.47
N ASP A 342 0.13 21.94 -8.45
CA ASP A 342 1.40 22.66 -8.31
C ASP A 342 2.57 21.77 -8.78
N PRO A 343 3.23 22.12 -9.91
CA PRO A 343 4.31 21.34 -10.48
C PRO A 343 5.57 21.29 -9.61
N ALA A 344 5.74 22.20 -8.65
CA ALA A 344 6.89 22.19 -7.76
C ALA A 344 6.99 20.88 -6.93
N TRP A 345 5.86 20.24 -6.66
CA TRP A 345 5.85 18.93 -5.99
C TRP A 345 6.33 17.81 -6.90
N LEU A 346 6.00 17.89 -8.20
CA LEU A 346 6.53 16.94 -9.18
C LEU A 346 8.04 17.03 -9.30
N ASP A 347 8.63 18.23 -9.20
CA ASP A 347 10.10 18.42 -9.23
C ASP A 347 10.77 17.69 -8.05
N VAL A 348 10.14 17.64 -6.88
CA VAL A 348 10.66 16.87 -5.73
C VAL A 348 10.62 15.36 -6.01
N ALA A 349 9.50 14.84 -6.50
CA ALA A 349 9.37 13.43 -6.89
C ALA A 349 10.37 13.06 -8.00
N ASP A 350 10.54 13.93 -9.01
CA ASP A 350 11.49 13.77 -10.12
C ASP A 350 12.94 13.71 -9.61
N SER A 351 13.31 14.56 -8.65
CA SER A 351 14.64 14.56 -8.05
C SER A 351 14.95 13.22 -7.35
N ILE A 352 13.98 12.68 -6.59
CA ILE A 352 14.12 11.37 -5.94
C ILE A 352 14.22 10.26 -6.97
N ALA A 353 13.36 10.29 -8.00
CA ALA A 353 13.34 9.29 -9.05
C ALA A 353 14.65 9.27 -9.85
N ARG A 354 15.19 10.45 -10.24
CA ARG A 354 16.49 10.56 -10.93
C ARG A 354 17.63 10.08 -10.08
N LYS A 355 17.66 10.48 -8.81
CA LYS A 355 18.67 10.01 -7.87
C LYS A 355 18.65 8.49 -7.73
N GLY A 356 17.47 7.86 -7.65
CA GLY A 356 17.35 6.40 -7.65
C GLY A 356 17.89 5.76 -8.93
N MET A 357 17.58 6.33 -10.10
CA MET A 357 18.15 5.84 -11.37
C MET A 357 19.66 5.94 -11.42
N ASP A 358 20.23 7.05 -10.93
CA ASP A 358 21.69 7.27 -10.92
C ASP A 358 22.39 6.34 -9.92
N ASP A 359 21.83 6.20 -8.71
CA ASP A 359 22.41 5.38 -7.64
C ASP A 359 22.32 3.87 -7.94
N PHE A 360 21.28 3.41 -8.66
CA PHE A 360 20.95 1.99 -8.85
C PHE A 360 20.81 1.56 -10.31
N ALA A 361 21.50 2.26 -11.25
CA ALA A 361 21.45 1.96 -12.69
C ALA A 361 21.78 0.49 -13.01
N GLU A 362 22.75 -0.08 -12.30
CA GLU A 362 23.23 -1.46 -12.48
C GLU A 362 22.48 -2.47 -11.57
N GLY A 363 21.44 -2.03 -10.85
CA GLY A 363 20.71 -2.84 -9.87
C GLY A 363 21.16 -2.57 -8.44
N GLY A 364 20.75 -3.47 -7.52
CA GLY A 364 21.06 -3.30 -6.10
C GLY A 364 20.09 -2.37 -5.39
N TRP A 365 18.83 -2.28 -5.86
CA TRP A 365 17.78 -1.47 -5.23
C TRP A 365 17.58 -1.87 -3.78
N PRO A 366 17.77 -0.96 -2.81
CA PRO A 366 17.70 -1.30 -1.39
C PRO A 366 16.24 -1.50 -0.97
N SER A 367 15.98 -2.62 -0.32
CA SER A 367 14.65 -3.00 0.19
C SER A 367 14.35 -2.50 1.61
N GLY A 368 15.36 -1.98 2.33
CA GLY A 368 15.26 -1.70 3.76
C GLY A 368 15.34 -2.96 4.64
N LEU A 369 15.60 -4.10 4.05
CA LEU A 369 15.93 -5.35 4.76
C LEU A 369 17.45 -5.46 4.86
N ASP A 370 17.96 -5.84 6.05
CA ASP A 370 19.41 -6.00 6.27
C ASP A 370 20.01 -7.23 5.56
N VAL A 371 19.24 -7.91 4.69
CA VAL A 371 19.72 -9.05 3.90
C VAL A 371 20.34 -8.58 2.60
N THR A 372 21.45 -9.16 2.24
CA THR A 372 22.07 -8.93 0.93
C THR A 372 21.19 -9.45 -0.20
N GLY A 373 20.90 -8.59 -1.16
CA GLY A 373 20.12 -8.90 -2.36
C GLY A 373 18.79 -8.18 -2.44
N GLU A 374 18.26 -8.14 -3.65
CA GLU A 374 16.98 -7.50 -3.93
C GLU A 374 15.80 -8.40 -3.56
N ALA A 375 14.70 -7.78 -3.16
CA ALA A 375 13.42 -8.44 -3.01
C ALA A 375 12.59 -8.23 -4.30
N PRO A 376 11.88 -9.22 -4.83
CA PRO A 376 11.05 -9.03 -6.03
C PRO A 376 9.68 -8.41 -5.75
N GLY A 377 9.19 -8.43 -4.50
CA GLY A 377 7.83 -8.04 -4.10
C GLY A 377 7.45 -6.59 -4.36
N LEU A 378 6.14 -6.30 -4.19
CA LEU A 378 5.57 -4.98 -4.51
C LEU A 378 5.91 -3.92 -3.45
N MET A 379 5.79 -4.22 -2.16
CA MET A 379 5.90 -3.16 -1.15
C MET A 379 7.33 -2.83 -0.74
N LEU A 380 8.25 -3.79 -0.82
CA LEU A 380 9.65 -3.62 -0.39
C LEU A 380 10.67 -3.84 -1.53
N GLY A 381 10.22 -4.23 -2.73
CA GLY A 381 11.15 -4.75 -3.72
C GLY A 381 10.98 -4.19 -5.13
N LEU A 382 11.58 -4.90 -6.08
CA LEU A 382 11.70 -4.51 -7.48
C LEU A 382 10.36 -4.18 -8.15
N SER A 383 9.31 -4.96 -7.88
CA SER A 383 7.99 -4.70 -8.45
C SER A 383 7.44 -3.34 -8.01
N GLY A 384 7.66 -2.96 -6.75
CA GLY A 384 7.27 -1.65 -6.25
C GLY A 384 8.09 -0.51 -6.82
N VAL A 385 9.40 -0.71 -6.95
CA VAL A 385 10.29 0.25 -7.63
C VAL A 385 9.83 0.45 -9.08
N GLY A 386 9.62 -0.64 -9.81
CA GLY A 386 9.13 -0.57 -11.19
C GLY A 386 7.76 0.10 -11.29
N TYR A 387 6.86 -0.19 -10.35
CA TYR A 387 5.53 0.43 -10.29
C TYR A 387 5.61 1.94 -10.03
N PHE A 388 6.50 2.38 -9.14
CA PHE A 388 6.78 3.81 -8.92
C PHE A 388 7.25 4.50 -10.21
N TYR A 389 8.15 3.89 -10.97
CA TYR A 389 8.59 4.47 -12.25
C TYR A 389 7.48 4.48 -13.30
N LEU A 390 6.53 3.52 -13.28
CA LEU A 390 5.32 3.61 -14.10
C LEU A 390 4.43 4.77 -13.67
N ARG A 391 4.28 5.03 -12.37
CA ARG A 391 3.57 6.21 -11.83
C ARG A 391 4.23 7.51 -12.30
N MET A 392 5.56 7.62 -12.20
CA MET A 392 6.30 8.79 -12.71
C MET A 392 6.17 8.98 -14.23
N HIS A 393 5.94 7.89 -14.98
CA HIS A 393 5.70 7.97 -16.42
C HIS A 393 4.27 8.32 -16.78
N GLY A 394 3.30 7.64 -16.19
CA GLY A 394 1.88 7.66 -16.59
C GLY A 394 1.01 8.56 -15.72
N GLY A 395 1.51 9.09 -14.59
CA GLY A 395 0.74 9.91 -13.67
C GLY A 395 -0.56 9.22 -13.26
N ALA A 396 -1.66 9.96 -13.31
CA ALA A 396 -2.99 9.47 -12.93
C ALA A 396 -3.51 8.29 -13.78
N ALA A 397 -2.91 7.99 -14.96
CA ALA A 397 -3.25 6.82 -15.75
C ALA A 397 -2.76 5.50 -15.13
N VAL A 398 -1.81 5.57 -14.18
CA VAL A 398 -1.36 4.42 -13.38
C VAL A 398 -1.89 4.62 -11.96
N PRO A 399 -2.92 3.88 -11.53
CA PRO A 399 -3.51 4.08 -10.21
C PRO A 399 -2.50 3.78 -9.10
N SER A 400 -2.52 4.57 -8.02
CA SER A 400 -1.68 4.28 -6.86
C SER A 400 -2.02 2.94 -6.23
N VAL A 401 -0.99 2.21 -5.82
CA VAL A 401 -1.14 1.00 -4.98
C VAL A 401 -0.98 1.33 -3.50
N LEU A 402 -0.72 2.58 -3.14
CA LEU A 402 -0.59 3.04 -1.77
C LEU A 402 -1.88 3.68 -1.24
N THR A 403 -2.64 4.36 -2.09
CA THR A 403 -3.96 4.92 -1.79
C THR A 403 -5.00 4.23 -2.68
N ILE A 404 -5.32 2.98 -2.34
CA ILE A 404 -6.30 2.17 -3.08
C ILE A 404 -7.70 2.73 -2.79
N GLY A 405 -8.44 3.01 -3.85
CA GLY A 405 -9.76 3.64 -3.76
C GLY A 405 -9.84 4.91 -4.62
N GLY A 406 -8.70 5.53 -4.91
CA GLY A 406 -8.58 6.72 -5.75
C GLY A 406 -8.63 6.45 -7.23
#